data_75ab5861a272b299ac0a0ebd59ead3cf
#
_entry.id   75ab5861a272b299ac0a0ebd59ead3cf
#
_cell.length_a   1.000
_cell.length_b   1.000
_cell.length_c   1.000
_cell.angle_alpha   90.00
_cell.angle_beta   90.00
_cell.angle_gamma   90.00
#
_symmetry.space_group_name_H-M   'P 1'
#
loop_
_entity.id
_entity.type
_entity.pdbx_description
1 polymer ?
#
loop_
_entity_poly.entity_id
_entity_poly.type
_entity_poly.pdbx_seq_one_letter_code
_entity_poly.pdbx_strand_id
1 'polypeptide(L)'
;MSDIKKSFADLIGNTPLYAAEKFAENIDAANATILAKLEYFNPAGSVKDRIANAMINEAEASGALKPGATIIEPTSGNTGIGLAAVAAARGYHIILTMPETMSIERRNMLKAYGAELVLTEGAKGMSGAIAKADELAKATPNSFIPGQFVNPANPAAHYATTGPEIWNQTDGKVDIFVAGVGTGGTITGTGKFLKDQNPNVKVVAVEPDTSPVLSTGKGGAHKIQGIGAGFVPEVLDTKVYDEIIRVKNEDAFDTARTFTHSEGLFIGISSGAALWAAAELAKRPENAGKTIVALLPDTGDRYLSTPLVTE
;
A
#
# COMPACT_ATOMS: atom_id res chain seq x y z
N MET A 1 -18.52 -18.64 -20.56
CA MET A 1 -18.63 -19.00 -19.12
C MET A 1 -19.07 -17.77 -18.36
N SER A 2 -19.92 -17.90 -17.34
CA SER A 2 -20.38 -16.76 -16.53
C SER A 2 -19.20 -16.18 -15.73
N ASP A 3 -19.05 -14.84 -15.66
CA ASP A 3 -18.02 -14.15 -14.88
C ASP A 3 -18.45 -13.97 -13.41
N ILE A 4 -19.05 -15.01 -12.83
CA ILE A 4 -19.47 -15.01 -11.41
C ILE A 4 -18.29 -15.37 -10.54
N LYS A 5 -17.87 -14.42 -9.71
CA LYS A 5 -16.81 -14.63 -8.71
C LYS A 5 -17.34 -15.48 -7.56
N LYS A 6 -16.55 -16.44 -7.09
CA LYS A 6 -16.97 -17.42 -6.08
C LYS A 6 -16.29 -17.24 -4.73
N SER A 7 -15.22 -16.47 -4.67
CA SER A 7 -14.48 -16.22 -3.45
C SER A 7 -14.08 -14.75 -3.33
N PHE A 8 -13.76 -14.31 -2.11
CA PHE A 8 -13.17 -12.99 -1.86
C PHE A 8 -11.86 -12.81 -2.65
N ALA A 9 -11.06 -13.86 -2.75
CA ALA A 9 -9.79 -13.84 -3.46
C ALA A 9 -9.96 -13.56 -4.97
N ASP A 10 -11.07 -14.00 -5.58
CA ASP A 10 -11.36 -13.77 -7.01
C ASP A 10 -11.65 -12.30 -7.34
N LEU A 11 -11.91 -11.47 -6.31
CA LEU A 11 -12.16 -10.04 -6.43
C LEU A 11 -10.88 -9.21 -6.29
N ILE A 12 -9.79 -9.80 -5.81
CA ILE A 12 -8.53 -9.10 -5.56
C ILE A 12 -7.76 -8.95 -6.87
N GLY A 13 -7.21 -7.76 -7.10
CA GLY A 13 -6.42 -7.46 -8.29
C GLY A 13 -7.28 -7.04 -9.48
N ASN A 14 -6.67 -7.05 -10.67
CA ASN A 14 -7.25 -6.50 -11.90
C ASN A 14 -7.83 -5.09 -11.72
N THR A 15 -7.16 -4.30 -10.89
CA THR A 15 -7.57 -2.93 -10.58
C THR A 15 -7.42 -2.04 -11.80
N PRO A 16 -8.26 -0.99 -11.96
CA PRO A 16 -8.18 -0.11 -13.10
C PRO A 16 -6.86 0.67 -13.17
N LEU A 17 -6.43 0.95 -14.39
CA LEU A 17 -5.45 1.98 -14.71
C LEU A 17 -6.19 3.16 -15.33
N TYR A 18 -6.06 4.34 -14.77
CA TYR A 18 -6.83 5.54 -15.10
C TYR A 18 -5.92 6.64 -15.64
N ALA A 19 -6.30 7.27 -16.76
CA ALA A 19 -5.57 8.39 -17.32
C ALA A 19 -5.96 9.68 -16.57
N ALA A 20 -5.01 10.29 -15.86
CA ALA A 20 -5.21 11.46 -15.02
C ALA A 20 -5.03 12.76 -15.83
N GLU A 21 -5.79 12.93 -16.92
CA GLU A 21 -5.61 14.02 -17.89
C GLU A 21 -5.94 15.40 -17.31
N LYS A 22 -7.12 15.55 -16.69
CA LYS A 22 -7.53 16.82 -16.09
C LYS A 22 -6.63 17.23 -14.93
N PHE A 23 -6.20 16.26 -14.14
CA PHE A 23 -5.23 16.51 -13.08
C PHE A 23 -3.90 17.04 -13.65
N ALA A 24 -3.36 16.35 -14.68
CA ALA A 24 -2.11 16.75 -15.32
C ALA A 24 -2.20 18.16 -15.94
N GLU A 25 -3.32 18.49 -16.58
CA GLU A 25 -3.58 19.84 -17.13
C GLU A 25 -3.62 20.90 -16.01
N ASN A 26 -4.34 20.63 -14.91
CA ASN A 26 -4.50 21.58 -13.80
C ASN A 26 -3.20 21.93 -13.05
N ILE A 27 -2.16 21.11 -13.19
CA ILE A 27 -0.87 21.28 -12.50
C ILE A 27 0.29 21.54 -13.45
N ASP A 28 0.01 21.88 -14.72
CA ASP A 28 1.01 22.11 -15.77
C ASP A 28 1.99 20.94 -15.97
N ALA A 29 1.49 19.72 -15.89
CA ALA A 29 2.26 18.46 -16.03
C ALA A 29 1.85 17.62 -17.25
N ALA A 30 1.14 18.21 -18.23
CA ALA A 30 0.63 17.52 -19.41
C ALA A 30 1.71 17.15 -20.46
N ASN A 31 2.98 17.42 -20.20
CA ASN A 31 4.08 17.05 -21.10
C ASN A 31 4.34 15.52 -21.13
N ALA A 32 3.91 14.80 -20.10
CA ALA A 32 3.97 13.35 -20.03
C ALA A 32 2.57 12.79 -19.69
N THR A 33 2.34 11.52 -19.99
CA THR A 33 1.09 10.85 -19.63
C THR A 33 1.17 10.32 -18.20
N ILE A 34 0.30 10.79 -17.30
CA ILE A 34 0.19 10.29 -15.92
C ILE A 34 -0.96 9.28 -15.85
N LEU A 35 -0.63 8.05 -15.48
CA LEU A 35 -1.59 6.97 -15.28
C LEU A 35 -1.65 6.61 -13.79
N ALA A 36 -2.86 6.51 -13.24
CA ALA A 36 -3.12 6.16 -11.85
C ALA A 36 -3.57 4.70 -11.73
N LYS A 37 -2.79 3.85 -11.06
CA LYS A 37 -3.19 2.47 -10.72
C LYS A 37 -4.04 2.50 -9.46
N LEU A 38 -5.36 2.29 -9.61
CA LEU A 38 -6.36 2.53 -8.56
C LEU A 38 -6.55 1.29 -7.67
N GLU A 39 -5.69 1.12 -6.67
CA GLU A 39 -5.69 -0.05 -5.79
C GLU A 39 -6.86 -0.10 -4.77
N TYR A 40 -7.59 0.99 -4.61
CA TYR A 40 -8.80 0.98 -3.77
C TYR A 40 -9.99 0.23 -4.39
N PHE A 41 -9.89 -0.19 -5.65
CA PHE A 41 -10.84 -1.12 -6.26
C PHE A 41 -10.69 -2.57 -5.79
N ASN A 42 -9.67 -2.90 -5.03
CA ASN A 42 -9.64 -4.17 -4.30
C ASN A 42 -10.81 -4.25 -3.30
N PRO A 43 -11.34 -5.46 -3.00
CA PRO A 43 -12.61 -5.61 -2.26
C PRO A 43 -12.60 -5.07 -0.82
N ALA A 44 -11.45 -5.05 -0.13
CA ALA A 44 -11.32 -4.39 1.16
C ALA A 44 -10.73 -2.96 1.02
N GLY A 45 -10.64 -2.42 -0.20
CA GLY A 45 -10.40 -1.02 -0.53
C GLY A 45 -8.93 -0.60 -0.48
N SER A 46 -7.95 -1.49 -0.62
CA SER A 46 -6.55 -1.09 -0.73
C SER A 46 -5.64 -2.11 -1.41
N VAL A 47 -4.45 -1.63 -1.76
CA VAL A 47 -3.34 -2.46 -2.26
C VAL A 47 -2.97 -3.63 -1.33
N LYS A 48 -3.28 -3.52 -0.04
CA LYS A 48 -2.90 -4.51 0.97
C LYS A 48 -3.74 -5.79 0.92
N ASP A 49 -4.87 -5.78 0.24
CA ASP A 49 -5.67 -6.98 0.01
C ASP A 49 -4.86 -8.05 -0.73
N ARG A 50 -4.00 -7.61 -1.68
CA ARG A 50 -3.10 -8.49 -2.43
C ARG A 50 -2.14 -9.26 -1.52
N ILE A 51 -1.43 -8.53 -0.67
CA ILE A 51 -0.43 -9.14 0.21
C ILE A 51 -1.07 -9.93 1.35
N ALA A 52 -2.22 -9.48 1.87
CA ALA A 52 -2.98 -10.21 2.87
C ALA A 52 -3.36 -11.61 2.36
N ASN A 53 -3.94 -11.67 1.14
CA ASN A 53 -4.30 -12.94 0.52
C ASN A 53 -3.07 -13.81 0.20
N ALA A 54 -1.98 -13.20 -0.29
CA ALA A 54 -0.77 -13.95 -0.65
C ALA A 54 -0.08 -14.55 0.58
N MET A 55 0.08 -13.79 1.67
CA MET A 55 0.68 -14.27 2.91
C MET A 55 -0.13 -15.41 3.54
N ILE A 56 -1.47 -15.33 3.49
CA ILE A 56 -2.33 -16.40 3.97
C ILE A 56 -2.26 -17.63 3.06
N ASN A 57 -2.29 -17.46 1.73
CA ASN A 57 -2.15 -18.57 0.78
C ASN A 57 -0.84 -19.33 0.97
N GLU A 58 0.27 -18.64 1.13
CA GLU A 58 1.57 -19.27 1.35
C GLU A 58 1.62 -19.98 2.68
N ALA A 59 1.08 -19.39 3.74
CA ALA A 59 1.04 -20.00 5.07
C ALA A 59 0.19 -21.27 5.11
N GLU A 60 -0.94 -21.29 4.39
CA GLU A 60 -1.77 -22.50 4.22
C GLU A 60 -1.01 -23.57 3.42
N ALA A 61 -0.41 -23.19 2.30
CA ALA A 61 0.31 -24.11 1.41
C ALA A 61 1.53 -24.74 2.09
N SER A 62 2.26 -23.98 2.92
CA SER A 62 3.40 -24.49 3.69
C SER A 62 3.00 -25.24 4.97
N GLY A 63 1.74 -25.19 5.37
CA GLY A 63 1.25 -25.76 6.64
C GLY A 63 1.60 -24.94 7.88
N ALA A 64 2.11 -23.73 7.72
CA ALA A 64 2.35 -22.79 8.81
C ALA A 64 1.03 -22.26 9.41
N LEU A 65 0.01 -22.07 8.57
CA LEU A 65 -1.35 -21.73 8.98
C LEU A 65 -2.26 -22.96 8.81
N LYS A 66 -2.70 -23.52 9.92
CA LYS A 66 -3.57 -24.71 9.95
C LYS A 66 -5.04 -24.32 10.13
N PRO A 67 -5.99 -25.18 9.73
CA PRO A 67 -7.40 -24.97 10.05
C PRO A 67 -7.62 -24.69 11.54
N GLY A 68 -8.45 -23.68 11.85
CA GLY A 68 -8.72 -23.25 13.22
C GLY A 68 -7.58 -22.48 13.89
N ALA A 69 -6.53 -22.10 13.15
CA ALA A 69 -5.47 -21.24 13.67
C ALA A 69 -5.97 -19.82 13.94
N THR A 70 -5.27 -19.10 14.82
CA THR A 70 -5.46 -17.68 15.08
C THR A 70 -4.38 -16.89 14.37
N ILE A 71 -4.78 -15.95 13.52
CA ILE A 71 -3.88 -14.98 12.88
C ILE A 71 -3.66 -13.83 13.85
N ILE A 72 -2.41 -13.41 14.06
CA ILE A 72 -2.06 -12.30 14.94
C ILE A 72 -1.15 -11.35 14.16
N GLU A 73 -1.51 -10.06 14.05
CA GLU A 73 -0.65 -9.08 13.35
C GLU A 73 -0.62 -7.74 14.07
N PRO A 74 0.56 -7.14 14.28
CA PRO A 74 0.68 -5.80 14.83
C PRO A 74 0.47 -4.77 13.74
N THR A 75 -0.77 -4.31 13.56
CA THR A 75 -1.11 -3.33 12.54
C THR A 75 -2.45 -2.67 12.79
N SER A 76 -2.55 -1.40 12.47
CA SER A 76 -3.79 -0.62 12.48
C SER A 76 -4.17 -0.09 11.10
N GLY A 77 -3.34 -0.40 10.10
CA GLY A 77 -3.49 0.13 8.75
C GLY A 77 -4.21 -0.83 7.79
N ASN A 78 -4.00 -0.56 6.51
CA ASN A 78 -4.63 -1.30 5.41
C ASN A 78 -4.30 -2.81 5.44
N THR A 79 -3.12 -3.19 5.93
CA THR A 79 -2.77 -4.61 6.07
C THR A 79 -3.70 -5.32 7.06
N GLY A 80 -4.01 -4.68 8.21
CA GLY A 80 -4.98 -5.23 9.16
C GLY A 80 -6.36 -5.40 8.55
N ILE A 81 -6.81 -4.44 7.74
CA ILE A 81 -8.11 -4.49 7.06
C ILE A 81 -8.11 -5.64 6.04
N GLY A 82 -7.08 -5.75 5.20
CA GLY A 82 -6.96 -6.84 4.24
C GLY A 82 -6.90 -8.21 4.90
N LEU A 83 -6.09 -8.36 5.97
CA LEU A 83 -6.00 -9.61 6.73
C LEU A 83 -7.34 -9.96 7.41
N ALA A 84 -8.04 -8.98 7.99
CA ALA A 84 -9.34 -9.20 8.62
C ALA A 84 -10.39 -9.65 7.58
N ALA A 85 -10.40 -9.03 6.40
CA ALA A 85 -11.30 -9.42 5.31
C ALA A 85 -11.02 -10.85 4.81
N VAL A 86 -9.74 -11.21 4.59
CA VAL A 86 -9.34 -12.57 4.19
C VAL A 86 -9.67 -13.58 5.29
N ALA A 87 -9.38 -13.25 6.56
CA ALA A 87 -9.69 -14.11 7.71
C ALA A 87 -11.20 -14.37 7.81
N ALA A 88 -12.02 -13.34 7.70
CA ALA A 88 -13.49 -13.47 7.69
C ALA A 88 -13.97 -14.38 6.55
N ALA A 89 -13.45 -14.19 5.33
CA ALA A 89 -13.82 -14.99 4.18
C ALA A 89 -13.41 -16.47 4.28
N ARG A 90 -12.37 -16.78 5.07
CA ARG A 90 -11.82 -18.15 5.23
C ARG A 90 -12.15 -18.80 6.58
N GLY A 91 -12.85 -18.09 7.47
CA GLY A 91 -13.24 -18.60 8.78
C GLY A 91 -12.10 -18.67 9.80
N TYR A 92 -11.05 -17.86 9.65
CA TYR A 92 -10.00 -17.75 10.65
C TYR A 92 -10.35 -16.71 11.73
N HIS A 93 -9.97 -17.01 12.96
CA HIS A 93 -9.92 -16.00 14.01
C HIS A 93 -8.72 -15.08 13.78
N ILE A 94 -8.89 -13.78 13.96
CA ILE A 94 -7.82 -12.80 13.82
C ILE A 94 -7.77 -11.83 14.99
N ILE A 95 -6.59 -11.63 15.55
CA ILE A 95 -6.28 -10.66 16.60
C ILE A 95 -5.34 -9.60 16.03
N LEU A 96 -5.73 -8.34 16.12
CA LEU A 96 -4.91 -7.22 15.68
C LEU A 96 -4.48 -6.38 16.86
N THR A 97 -3.17 -6.20 17.04
CA THR A 97 -2.62 -5.36 18.10
C THR A 97 -2.28 -3.99 17.55
N MET A 98 -2.64 -2.93 18.27
CA MET A 98 -2.42 -1.56 17.84
C MET A 98 -2.41 -0.58 19.02
N PRO A 99 -1.72 0.58 18.90
CA PRO A 99 -1.81 1.63 19.90
C PRO A 99 -3.24 2.15 20.07
N GLU A 100 -3.63 2.46 21.30
CA GLU A 100 -4.94 3.06 21.62
C GLU A 100 -5.19 4.43 20.99
N THR A 101 -4.14 5.08 20.47
CA THR A 101 -4.21 6.35 19.74
C THR A 101 -4.75 6.23 18.32
N MET A 102 -4.96 5.01 17.82
CA MET A 102 -5.53 4.79 16.49
C MET A 102 -6.99 5.26 16.41
N SER A 103 -7.36 5.82 15.25
CA SER A 103 -8.69 6.41 15.05
C SER A 103 -9.82 5.40 15.28
N ILE A 104 -10.96 5.91 15.74
CA ILE A 104 -12.13 5.09 16.03
C ILE A 104 -12.69 4.46 14.74
N GLU A 105 -12.61 5.18 13.61
CA GLU A 105 -13.08 4.70 12.31
C GLU A 105 -12.32 3.44 11.89
N ARG A 106 -10.99 3.43 12.05
CA ARG A 106 -10.16 2.25 11.75
C ARG A 106 -10.52 1.07 12.64
N ARG A 107 -10.68 1.31 13.95
CA ARG A 107 -11.08 0.25 14.89
C ARG A 107 -12.46 -0.31 14.55
N ASN A 108 -13.41 0.55 14.19
CA ASN A 108 -14.76 0.11 13.82
C ASN A 108 -14.75 -0.71 12.52
N MET A 109 -13.95 -0.31 11.54
CA MET A 109 -13.80 -1.07 10.29
C MET A 109 -13.25 -2.48 10.55
N LEU A 110 -12.21 -2.61 11.36
CA LEU A 110 -11.63 -3.90 11.72
C LEU A 110 -12.63 -4.80 12.48
N LYS A 111 -13.37 -4.22 13.43
CA LYS A 111 -14.45 -4.91 14.16
C LYS A 111 -15.57 -5.37 13.22
N ALA A 112 -15.90 -4.59 12.19
CA ALA A 112 -16.93 -4.96 11.22
C ALA A 112 -16.56 -6.23 10.43
N TYR A 113 -15.26 -6.51 10.22
CA TYR A 113 -14.78 -7.77 9.68
C TYR A 113 -14.66 -8.90 10.74
N GLY A 114 -15.03 -8.65 11.99
CA GLY A 114 -14.96 -9.64 13.06
C GLY A 114 -13.60 -9.78 13.73
N ALA A 115 -12.65 -8.84 13.49
CA ALA A 115 -11.35 -8.89 14.14
C ALA A 115 -11.44 -8.55 15.64
N GLU A 116 -10.73 -9.32 16.46
CA GLU A 116 -10.45 -8.98 17.84
C GLU A 116 -9.35 -7.93 17.91
N LEU A 117 -9.58 -6.84 18.65
CA LEU A 117 -8.63 -5.75 18.79
C LEU A 117 -8.02 -5.74 20.18
N VAL A 118 -6.69 -5.80 20.25
CA VAL A 118 -5.94 -5.64 21.48
C VAL A 118 -5.21 -4.30 21.43
N LEU A 119 -5.71 -3.34 22.22
CA LEU A 119 -5.15 -2.00 22.30
C LEU A 119 -3.95 -2.00 23.25
N THR A 120 -2.87 -1.34 22.84
CA THR A 120 -1.67 -1.16 23.62
C THR A 120 -1.49 0.30 24.03
N GLU A 121 -0.70 0.56 25.05
CA GLU A 121 -0.40 1.88 25.56
C GLU A 121 0.12 2.80 24.44
N GLY A 122 -0.53 3.94 24.24
CA GLY A 122 -0.23 4.87 23.16
C GLY A 122 1.20 5.38 23.14
N ALA A 123 1.79 5.60 24.32
CA ALA A 123 3.19 6.07 24.47
C ALA A 123 4.22 5.08 23.91
N LYS A 124 3.90 3.79 23.82
CA LYS A 124 4.77 2.75 23.25
C LYS A 124 4.68 2.64 21.74
N GLY A 125 3.71 3.31 21.10
CA GLY A 125 3.52 3.28 19.64
C GLY A 125 3.48 1.87 19.05
N MET A 126 3.98 1.71 17.83
CA MET A 126 3.99 0.41 17.14
C MET A 126 4.90 -0.63 17.81
N SER A 127 5.97 -0.22 18.49
CA SER A 127 6.83 -1.19 19.21
C SER A 127 6.07 -1.88 20.34
N GLY A 128 5.17 -1.18 21.04
CA GLY A 128 4.26 -1.77 22.02
C GLY A 128 3.29 -2.78 21.39
N ALA A 129 2.75 -2.46 20.22
CA ALA A 129 1.86 -3.36 19.49
C ALA A 129 2.59 -4.63 19.01
N ILE A 130 3.81 -4.51 18.51
CA ILE A 130 4.65 -5.64 18.10
C ILE A 130 4.94 -6.56 19.29
N ALA A 131 5.41 -6.01 20.41
CA ALA A 131 5.70 -6.79 21.61
C ALA A 131 4.45 -7.53 22.12
N LYS A 132 3.26 -6.90 22.03
CA LYS A 132 2.00 -7.54 22.42
C LYS A 132 1.57 -8.63 21.45
N ALA A 133 1.79 -8.47 20.16
CA ALA A 133 1.54 -9.53 19.18
C ALA A 133 2.41 -10.76 19.45
N ASP A 134 3.70 -10.55 19.75
CA ASP A 134 4.64 -11.63 20.08
C ASP A 134 4.25 -12.35 21.39
N GLU A 135 3.81 -11.60 22.40
CA GLU A 135 3.30 -12.15 23.66
C GLU A 135 2.06 -13.04 23.41
N LEU A 136 1.10 -12.53 22.65
CA LEU A 136 -0.13 -13.25 22.32
C LEU A 136 0.17 -14.50 21.49
N ALA A 137 1.08 -14.43 20.52
CA ALA A 137 1.45 -15.57 19.69
C ALA A 137 2.10 -16.70 20.52
N LYS A 138 2.93 -16.35 21.50
CA LYS A 138 3.52 -17.34 22.44
C LYS A 138 2.46 -17.98 23.35
N ALA A 139 1.44 -17.23 23.73
CA ALA A 139 0.38 -17.67 24.62
C ALA A 139 -0.77 -18.41 23.89
N THR A 140 -0.89 -18.23 22.58
CA THR A 140 -1.99 -18.78 21.77
C THR A 140 -1.49 -19.99 20.97
N PRO A 141 -1.86 -21.22 21.36
CA PRO A 141 -1.55 -22.41 20.56
C PRO A 141 -2.10 -22.27 19.13
N ASN A 142 -1.37 -22.81 18.15
CA ASN A 142 -1.78 -22.77 16.74
C ASN A 142 -2.04 -21.32 16.24
N SER A 143 -1.14 -20.39 16.57
CA SER A 143 -1.16 -19.02 16.06
C SER A 143 -0.16 -18.82 14.93
N PHE A 144 -0.41 -17.80 14.09
CA PHE A 144 0.43 -17.42 12.96
C PHE A 144 0.54 -15.88 12.86
N ILE A 145 1.76 -15.37 12.72
CA ILE A 145 2.04 -13.96 12.45
C ILE A 145 2.44 -13.81 10.99
N PRO A 146 1.63 -13.15 10.13
CA PRO A 146 1.95 -12.90 8.72
C PRO A 146 3.25 -12.15 8.49
N GLY A 147 3.55 -11.10 9.28
CA GLY A 147 4.83 -10.41 9.26
C GLY A 147 5.08 -9.60 7.99
N GLN A 148 4.25 -8.61 7.68
CA GLN A 148 4.26 -7.86 6.43
C GLN A 148 5.60 -7.23 6.04
N PHE A 149 6.49 -6.95 6.99
CA PHE A 149 7.79 -6.30 6.75
C PHE A 149 8.92 -7.28 6.43
N VAL A 150 8.72 -8.56 6.69
CA VAL A 150 9.75 -9.63 6.56
C VAL A 150 9.30 -10.78 5.66
N ASN A 151 8.00 -10.90 5.38
CA ASN A 151 7.42 -12.01 4.63
C ASN A 151 7.63 -11.87 3.12
N PRO A 152 8.35 -12.77 2.45
CA PRO A 152 8.64 -12.70 1.02
C PRO A 152 7.39 -12.83 0.13
N ALA A 153 6.28 -13.37 0.64
CA ALA A 153 5.00 -13.40 -0.08
C ALA A 153 4.48 -11.99 -0.41
N ASN A 154 4.89 -10.97 0.35
CA ASN A 154 4.52 -9.58 0.09
C ASN A 154 5.06 -9.10 -1.28
N PRO A 155 6.36 -8.98 -1.54
CA PRO A 155 6.83 -8.57 -2.86
C PRO A 155 6.47 -9.60 -3.96
N ALA A 156 6.42 -10.89 -3.64
CA ALA A 156 6.02 -11.93 -4.60
C ALA A 156 4.60 -11.71 -5.14
N ALA A 157 3.65 -11.28 -4.31
CA ALA A 157 2.29 -10.94 -4.72
C ALA A 157 2.27 -9.84 -5.79
N HIS A 158 3.07 -8.81 -5.61
CA HIS A 158 3.15 -7.68 -6.55
C HIS A 158 3.89 -8.06 -7.83
N TYR A 159 4.91 -8.90 -7.74
CA TYR A 159 5.59 -9.45 -8.92
C TYR A 159 4.63 -10.29 -9.78
N ALA A 160 3.80 -11.11 -9.13
CA ALA A 160 2.89 -12.02 -9.81
C ALA A 160 1.59 -11.35 -10.31
N THR A 161 1.21 -10.20 -9.77
CA THR A 161 -0.09 -9.56 -10.08
C THR A 161 0.02 -8.11 -10.51
N THR A 162 0.45 -7.21 -9.66
CA THR A 162 0.47 -5.75 -9.92
C THR A 162 1.37 -5.39 -11.10
N GLY A 163 2.56 -5.99 -11.17
CA GLY A 163 3.50 -5.78 -12.29
C GLY A 163 2.91 -6.21 -13.64
N PRO A 164 2.46 -7.47 -13.79
CA PRO A 164 1.79 -7.95 -15.01
C PRO A 164 0.56 -7.13 -15.40
N GLU A 165 -0.27 -6.72 -14.43
CA GLU A 165 -1.44 -5.89 -14.71
C GLU A 165 -1.04 -4.55 -15.34
N ILE A 166 -0.08 -3.83 -14.73
CA ILE A 166 0.41 -2.54 -15.27
C ILE A 166 1.00 -2.73 -16.66
N TRP A 167 1.85 -3.74 -16.84
CA TRP A 167 2.46 -4.03 -18.13
C TRP A 167 1.44 -4.29 -19.24
N ASN A 168 0.45 -5.14 -18.97
CA ASN A 168 -0.59 -5.47 -19.94
C ASN A 168 -1.54 -4.29 -20.20
N GLN A 169 -1.90 -3.53 -19.18
CA GLN A 169 -2.78 -2.36 -19.31
C GLN A 169 -2.16 -1.20 -20.08
N THR A 170 -0.83 -1.15 -20.16
CA THR A 170 -0.08 -0.15 -20.92
C THR A 170 0.43 -0.66 -22.27
N ASP A 171 0.08 -1.89 -22.66
CA ASP A 171 0.70 -2.58 -23.83
C ASP A 171 2.23 -2.53 -23.78
N GLY A 172 2.80 -2.67 -22.59
CA GLY A 172 4.25 -2.59 -22.35
C GLY A 172 4.85 -1.18 -22.45
N LYS A 173 4.03 -0.14 -22.54
CA LYS A 173 4.48 1.25 -22.72
C LYS A 173 4.52 2.01 -21.39
N VAL A 174 5.20 1.47 -20.40
CA VAL A 174 5.48 2.14 -19.13
C VAL A 174 6.95 2.55 -19.09
N ASP A 175 7.23 3.85 -18.94
CA ASP A 175 8.57 4.39 -18.85
C ASP A 175 9.01 4.60 -17.40
N ILE A 176 8.09 5.03 -16.54
CA ILE A 176 8.38 5.34 -15.14
C ILE A 176 7.28 4.75 -14.26
N PHE A 177 7.68 4.01 -13.22
CA PHE A 177 6.79 3.51 -12.18
C PHE A 177 7.07 4.22 -10.86
N VAL A 178 6.04 4.77 -10.22
CA VAL A 178 6.14 5.55 -8.98
C VAL A 178 5.32 4.87 -7.89
N ALA A 179 5.93 4.59 -6.75
CA ALA A 179 5.23 4.03 -5.60
C ALA A 179 5.77 4.55 -4.26
N GLY A 180 4.86 4.83 -3.32
CA GLY A 180 5.19 5.12 -1.93
C GLY A 180 5.73 3.89 -1.21
N VAL A 181 6.75 4.08 -0.37
CA VAL A 181 7.40 2.98 0.36
C VAL A 181 6.90 2.91 1.80
N GLY A 182 6.01 1.94 2.06
CA GLY A 182 5.63 1.52 3.41
C GLY A 182 6.41 0.27 3.81
N THR A 183 5.90 -0.93 3.46
CA THR A 183 6.65 -2.18 3.62
C THR A 183 7.71 -2.39 2.54
N GLY A 184 7.61 -1.69 1.41
CA GLY A 184 8.49 -1.87 0.26
C GLY A 184 8.09 -3.00 -0.70
N GLY A 185 7.11 -3.83 -0.34
CA GLY A 185 6.70 -4.96 -1.18
C GLY A 185 6.16 -4.55 -2.54
N THR A 186 5.36 -3.50 -2.60
CA THR A 186 4.79 -2.97 -3.85
C THR A 186 5.87 -2.58 -4.85
N ILE A 187 6.81 -1.72 -4.42
CA ILE A 187 7.87 -1.22 -5.30
C ILE A 187 8.85 -2.32 -5.67
N THR A 188 9.18 -3.22 -4.74
CA THR A 188 10.07 -4.35 -4.98
C THR A 188 9.49 -5.30 -6.01
N GLY A 189 8.28 -5.81 -5.78
CA GLY A 189 7.68 -6.80 -6.66
C GLY A 189 7.31 -6.23 -8.02
N THR A 190 6.60 -5.10 -8.05
CA THR A 190 6.20 -4.44 -9.30
C THR A 190 7.41 -3.95 -10.08
N GLY A 191 8.34 -3.24 -9.41
CA GLY A 191 9.54 -2.70 -10.05
C GLY A 191 10.42 -3.79 -10.64
N LYS A 192 10.62 -4.89 -9.90
CA LYS A 192 11.36 -6.04 -10.42
C LYS A 192 10.70 -6.62 -11.67
N PHE A 193 9.38 -6.88 -11.64
CA PHE A 193 8.67 -7.41 -12.81
C PHE A 193 8.81 -6.48 -14.02
N LEU A 194 8.58 -5.17 -13.84
CA LEU A 194 8.68 -4.22 -14.95
C LEU A 194 10.08 -4.15 -15.54
N LYS A 195 11.13 -4.18 -14.71
CA LYS A 195 12.52 -4.22 -15.18
C LYS A 195 12.90 -5.54 -15.84
N ASP A 196 12.32 -6.65 -15.41
CA ASP A 196 12.50 -7.97 -16.08
C ASP A 196 11.87 -7.97 -17.49
N GLN A 197 10.78 -7.18 -17.72
CA GLN A 197 10.20 -6.98 -19.06
C GLN A 197 10.98 -5.96 -19.90
N ASN A 198 11.35 -4.83 -19.29
CA ASN A 198 12.12 -3.77 -19.93
C ASN A 198 13.07 -3.14 -18.90
N PRO A 199 14.39 -3.39 -18.99
CA PRO A 199 15.37 -2.86 -18.03
C PRO A 199 15.50 -1.33 -18.05
N ASN A 200 14.94 -0.65 -19.05
CA ASN A 200 14.93 0.81 -19.13
C ASN A 200 13.78 1.46 -18.33
N VAL A 201 12.85 0.69 -17.78
CA VAL A 201 11.80 1.24 -16.91
C VAL A 201 12.45 1.83 -15.67
N LYS A 202 12.21 3.11 -15.45
CA LYS A 202 12.66 3.82 -14.25
C LYS A 202 11.69 3.57 -13.11
N VAL A 203 12.20 3.11 -11.97
CA VAL A 203 11.42 2.88 -10.75
C VAL A 203 11.74 3.97 -9.74
N VAL A 204 10.72 4.65 -9.25
CA VAL A 204 10.86 5.81 -8.35
C VAL A 204 10.18 5.53 -7.02
N ALA A 205 10.97 5.54 -5.96
CA ALA A 205 10.51 5.41 -4.59
C ALA A 205 10.05 6.76 -4.03
N VAL A 206 8.94 6.76 -3.29
CA VAL A 206 8.45 7.96 -2.60
C VAL A 206 8.51 7.75 -1.10
N GLU A 207 9.13 8.70 -0.39
CA GLU A 207 9.20 8.72 1.07
C GLU A 207 8.81 10.10 1.63
N PRO A 208 8.36 10.18 2.92
CA PRO A 208 8.08 11.48 3.54
C PRO A 208 9.36 12.31 3.75
N ASP A 209 9.30 13.60 3.44
CA ASP A 209 10.43 14.52 3.59
C ASP A 209 10.96 14.61 5.02
N THR A 210 10.07 14.52 6.01
CA THR A 210 10.44 14.54 7.44
C THR A 210 10.83 13.18 8.01
N SER A 211 10.74 12.10 7.21
CA SER A 211 11.18 10.74 7.57
C SER A 211 11.94 10.08 6.41
N PRO A 212 13.07 10.69 5.95
CA PRO A 212 13.79 10.29 4.75
C PRO A 212 14.73 9.10 5.02
N VAL A 213 14.18 7.97 5.44
CA VAL A 213 14.94 6.77 5.82
C VAL A 213 15.72 6.20 4.66
N LEU A 214 15.13 6.16 3.46
CA LEU A 214 15.78 5.59 2.28
C LEU A 214 16.92 6.47 1.78
N SER A 215 16.74 7.80 1.85
CA SER A 215 17.74 8.77 1.39
C SER A 215 18.85 9.03 2.40
N THR A 216 18.54 9.05 3.71
CA THR A 216 19.47 9.56 4.75
C THR A 216 19.69 8.59 5.91
N GLY A 217 18.95 7.50 5.99
CA GLY A 217 18.98 6.56 7.13
C GLY A 217 18.26 7.08 8.39
N LYS A 218 17.60 8.24 8.34
CA LYS A 218 16.97 8.86 9.51
C LYS A 218 15.45 8.83 9.40
N GLY A 219 14.79 8.17 10.36
CA GLY A 219 13.34 8.23 10.54
C GLY A 219 12.93 9.50 11.30
N GLY A 220 11.68 9.91 11.11
CA GLY A 220 11.07 11.05 11.77
C GLY A 220 9.55 10.98 11.77
N ALA A 221 8.90 11.89 12.49
CA ALA A 221 7.44 12.01 12.49
C ALA A 221 6.95 12.65 11.18
N HIS A 222 5.86 12.11 10.63
CA HIS A 222 5.20 12.63 9.44
C HIS A 222 3.69 12.34 9.49
N LYS A 223 2.91 12.95 8.59
CA LYS A 223 1.45 12.79 8.51
C LYS A 223 1.00 11.96 7.30
N ILE A 224 1.90 11.50 6.43
CA ILE A 224 1.58 10.69 5.24
C ILE A 224 1.37 9.24 5.66
N GLN A 225 0.14 8.90 6.08
CA GLN A 225 -0.19 7.56 6.54
C GLN A 225 -0.03 6.52 5.41
N GLY A 226 0.48 5.34 5.76
CA GLY A 226 0.64 4.21 4.83
C GLY A 226 2.03 4.03 4.25
N ILE A 227 2.90 5.04 4.33
CA ILE A 227 4.32 4.98 3.94
C ILE A 227 5.22 5.48 5.06
N GLY A 228 6.54 5.39 4.89
CA GLY A 228 7.49 5.93 5.86
C GLY A 228 7.51 5.17 7.19
N ALA A 229 7.83 3.87 7.16
CA ALA A 229 7.84 3.00 8.35
C ALA A 229 8.84 3.40 9.45
N GLY A 230 9.78 4.32 9.17
CA GLY A 230 10.82 4.77 10.10
C GLY A 230 12.06 3.87 10.10
N PHE A 231 12.07 2.82 9.33
CA PHE A 231 13.19 1.90 9.11
C PHE A 231 13.16 1.34 7.68
N VAL A 232 14.25 0.71 7.24
CA VAL A 232 14.29 0.01 5.95
C VAL A 232 13.74 -1.41 6.16
N PRO A 233 12.58 -1.77 5.54
CA PRO A 233 11.99 -3.09 5.68
C PRO A 233 12.85 -4.19 5.03
N GLU A 234 12.81 -5.40 5.59
CA GLU A 234 13.58 -6.54 5.06
C GLU A 234 13.12 -6.98 3.65
N VAL A 235 11.82 -6.87 3.36
CA VAL A 235 11.27 -7.20 2.03
C VAL A 235 11.52 -6.14 0.95
N LEU A 236 12.10 -4.99 1.33
CA LEU A 236 12.46 -3.95 0.37
C LEU A 236 13.80 -4.27 -0.30
N ASP A 237 13.78 -4.50 -1.60
CA ASP A 237 15.01 -4.49 -2.40
C ASP A 237 15.42 -3.04 -2.71
N THR A 238 16.43 -2.55 -2.00
CA THR A 238 16.94 -1.17 -2.17
C THR A 238 17.66 -0.94 -3.50
N LYS A 239 17.84 -1.97 -4.33
CA LYS A 239 18.45 -1.88 -5.67
C LYS A 239 17.40 -1.81 -6.77
N VAL A 240 16.11 -1.98 -6.47
CA VAL A 240 15.07 -2.01 -7.48
C VAL A 240 14.72 -0.62 -8.00
N TYR A 241 14.81 0.40 -7.17
CA TYR A 241 14.51 1.78 -7.55
C TYR A 241 15.75 2.55 -8.00
N ASP A 242 15.54 3.47 -8.93
CA ASP A 242 16.59 4.29 -9.58
C ASP A 242 16.65 5.69 -8.96
N GLU A 243 15.55 6.15 -8.37
CA GLU A 243 15.43 7.48 -7.76
C GLU A 243 14.54 7.42 -6.52
N ILE A 244 14.81 8.31 -5.56
CA ILE A 244 13.96 8.54 -4.39
C ILE A 244 13.46 9.98 -4.46
N ILE A 245 12.15 10.17 -4.34
CA ILE A 245 11.53 11.50 -4.24
C ILE A 245 10.96 11.65 -2.83
N ARG A 246 11.36 12.74 -2.16
CA ARG A 246 10.87 13.12 -0.85
C ARG A 246 9.67 14.05 -0.99
N VAL A 247 8.58 13.74 -0.29
CA VAL A 247 7.31 14.48 -0.37
C VAL A 247 6.96 15.08 0.98
N LYS A 248 6.63 16.37 1.02
CA LYS A 248 6.15 17.03 2.23
C LYS A 248 4.70 16.62 2.53
N ASN A 249 4.30 16.73 3.81
CA ASN A 249 2.94 16.40 4.20
C ASN A 249 1.90 17.22 3.43
N GLU A 250 2.14 18.53 3.33
CA GLU A 250 1.26 19.50 2.69
C GLU A 250 1.10 19.17 1.19
N ASP A 251 2.20 18.89 0.50
CA ASP A 251 2.19 18.52 -0.93
C ASP A 251 1.35 17.25 -1.18
N ALA A 252 1.43 16.25 -0.27
CA ALA A 252 0.63 15.03 -0.36
C ALA A 252 -0.87 15.31 -0.19
N PHE A 253 -1.25 16.14 0.79
CA PHE A 253 -2.64 16.53 1.03
C PHE A 253 -3.21 17.37 -0.13
N ASP A 254 -2.49 18.39 -0.55
CA ASP A 254 -2.92 19.31 -1.62
C ASP A 254 -3.09 18.56 -2.94
N THR A 255 -2.16 17.68 -3.27
CA THR A 255 -2.24 16.86 -4.48
C THR A 255 -3.42 15.89 -4.44
N ALA A 256 -3.68 15.25 -3.29
CA ALA A 256 -4.85 14.38 -3.15
C ALA A 256 -6.16 15.15 -3.32
N ARG A 257 -6.27 16.36 -2.75
CA ARG A 257 -7.44 17.25 -2.93
C ARG A 257 -7.59 17.68 -4.40
N THR A 258 -6.50 18.14 -5.01
CA THR A 258 -6.50 18.57 -6.40
C THR A 258 -6.95 17.45 -7.34
N PHE A 259 -6.42 16.24 -7.16
CA PHE A 259 -6.82 15.08 -7.93
C PHE A 259 -8.31 14.73 -7.71
N THR A 260 -8.75 14.73 -6.46
CA THR A 260 -10.16 14.47 -6.14
C THR A 260 -11.10 15.48 -6.80
N HIS A 261 -10.75 16.76 -6.78
CA HIS A 261 -11.57 17.83 -7.37
C HIS A 261 -11.55 17.81 -8.91
N SER A 262 -10.42 17.44 -9.53
CA SER A 262 -10.31 17.41 -10.99
C SER A 262 -10.88 16.14 -11.62
N GLU A 263 -10.67 14.99 -10.98
CA GLU A 263 -11.03 13.69 -11.55
C GLU A 263 -12.29 13.05 -10.92
N GLY A 264 -12.77 13.58 -9.79
CA GLY A 264 -13.91 13.03 -9.06
C GLY A 264 -13.61 11.71 -8.33
N LEU A 265 -12.34 11.35 -8.18
CA LEU A 265 -11.86 10.13 -7.54
C LEU A 265 -11.24 10.46 -6.19
N PHE A 266 -11.90 10.04 -5.09
CA PHE A 266 -11.44 10.35 -3.73
C PHE A 266 -10.35 9.40 -3.29
N ILE A 267 -9.10 9.88 -3.25
CA ILE A 267 -7.89 9.09 -2.96
C ILE A 267 -7.29 9.41 -1.59
N GLY A 268 -6.52 8.44 -1.06
CA GLY A 268 -5.86 8.58 0.23
C GLY A 268 -4.60 9.46 0.19
N ILE A 269 -4.05 9.74 1.38
CA ILE A 269 -2.91 10.66 1.56
C ILE A 269 -1.65 10.17 0.84
N SER A 270 -1.31 8.89 0.98
CA SER A 270 -0.14 8.32 0.29
C SER A 270 -0.33 8.21 -1.23
N SER A 271 -1.57 8.17 -1.70
CA SER A 271 -1.91 8.29 -3.12
C SER A 271 -1.57 9.69 -3.64
N GLY A 272 -1.90 10.74 -2.86
CA GLY A 272 -1.50 12.11 -3.16
C GLY A 272 0.03 12.27 -3.21
N ALA A 273 0.75 11.63 -2.29
CA ALA A 273 2.23 11.65 -2.32
C ALA A 273 2.80 11.00 -3.60
N ALA A 274 2.26 9.86 -4.03
CA ALA A 274 2.69 9.19 -5.26
C ALA A 274 2.37 10.04 -6.51
N LEU A 275 1.20 10.66 -6.56
CA LEU A 275 0.81 11.56 -7.65
C LEU A 275 1.64 12.84 -7.69
N TRP A 276 1.96 13.43 -6.53
CA TRP A 276 2.85 14.57 -6.47
C TRP A 276 4.22 14.26 -7.08
N ALA A 277 4.80 13.11 -6.71
CA ALA A 277 6.07 12.67 -7.29
C ALA A 277 5.96 12.42 -8.80
N ALA A 278 4.85 11.83 -9.27
CA ALA A 278 4.59 11.62 -10.69
C ALA A 278 4.46 12.96 -11.44
N ALA A 279 3.79 13.94 -10.83
CA ALA A 279 3.65 15.30 -11.39
C ALA A 279 5.01 16.00 -11.53
N GLU A 280 5.86 15.96 -10.51
CA GLU A 280 7.21 16.53 -10.57
C GLU A 280 8.10 15.84 -11.62
N LEU A 281 7.92 14.53 -11.82
CA LEU A 281 8.58 13.80 -12.91
C LEU A 281 8.05 14.22 -14.27
N ALA A 282 6.73 14.42 -14.42
CA ALA A 282 6.11 14.82 -15.68
C ALA A 282 6.50 16.23 -16.14
N LYS A 283 6.79 17.12 -15.19
CA LYS A 283 7.27 18.50 -15.49
C LYS A 283 8.71 18.54 -16.02
N ARG A 284 9.48 17.47 -15.84
CA ARG A 284 10.89 17.44 -16.28
C ARG A 284 10.97 17.34 -17.80
N PRO A 285 11.75 18.18 -18.50
CA PRO A 285 11.85 18.16 -19.96
C PRO A 285 12.26 16.80 -20.54
N GLU A 286 13.14 16.08 -19.86
CA GLU A 286 13.62 14.75 -20.28
C GLU A 286 12.54 13.66 -20.21
N ASN A 287 11.41 13.94 -19.59
CA ASN A 287 10.28 13.03 -19.49
C ASN A 287 9.12 13.39 -20.43
N ALA A 288 9.29 14.38 -21.30
CA ALA A 288 8.27 14.71 -22.28
C ALA A 288 7.92 13.51 -23.16
N GLY A 289 6.63 13.26 -23.32
CA GLY A 289 6.08 12.12 -24.08
C GLY A 289 6.15 10.75 -23.41
N LYS A 290 6.70 10.67 -22.17
CA LYS A 290 6.78 9.41 -21.42
C LYS A 290 5.47 9.06 -20.71
N THR A 291 5.30 7.77 -20.46
CA THR A 291 4.22 7.21 -19.64
C THR A 291 4.69 6.96 -18.22
N ILE A 292 4.07 7.64 -17.25
CA ILE A 292 4.37 7.58 -15.82
C ILE A 292 3.19 6.92 -15.12
N VAL A 293 3.42 5.78 -14.48
CA VAL A 293 2.40 5.06 -13.70
C VAL A 293 2.62 5.31 -12.22
N ALA A 294 1.66 5.97 -11.57
CA ALA A 294 1.64 6.14 -10.11
C ALA A 294 0.67 5.13 -9.47
N LEU A 295 1.14 4.38 -8.47
CA LEU A 295 0.27 3.48 -7.73
C LEU A 295 -0.41 4.22 -6.58
N LEU A 296 -1.75 4.20 -6.58
CA LEU A 296 -2.61 4.84 -5.59
C LEU A 296 -3.17 3.79 -4.63
N PRO A 297 -2.62 3.70 -3.40
CA PRO A 297 -2.84 2.55 -2.52
C PRO A 297 -4.25 2.38 -1.99
N ASP A 298 -4.97 3.47 -1.70
CA ASP A 298 -6.28 3.43 -1.03
C ASP A 298 -7.15 4.66 -1.30
N THR A 299 -8.37 4.63 -0.74
CA THR A 299 -9.39 5.69 -0.82
C THR A 299 -9.23 6.75 0.27
N GLY A 300 -9.71 7.97 0.00
CA GLY A 300 -9.80 9.08 0.95
C GLY A 300 -10.79 8.85 2.11
N ASP A 301 -11.76 7.94 1.95
CA ASP A 301 -12.78 7.63 2.98
C ASP A 301 -12.18 7.19 4.33
N ARG A 302 -10.94 6.74 4.33
CA ARG A 302 -10.21 6.33 5.54
C ARG A 302 -9.59 7.47 6.32
N TYR A 303 -9.70 8.71 5.81
CA TYR A 303 -8.98 9.89 6.28
C TYR A 303 -9.88 11.10 6.52
N LEU A 304 -11.21 10.89 6.68
CA LEU A 304 -12.22 11.97 6.82
C LEU A 304 -11.98 12.87 8.03
N SER A 305 -11.35 12.36 9.09
CA SER A 305 -11.00 13.12 10.30
C SER A 305 -9.58 13.69 10.29
N THR A 306 -8.92 13.72 9.13
CA THR A 306 -7.54 14.22 8.96
C THR A 306 -7.52 15.53 8.16
N PRO A 307 -6.37 16.23 8.11
CA PRO A 307 -6.18 17.42 7.27
C PRO A 307 -6.45 17.23 5.77
N LEU A 308 -6.59 16.00 5.30
CA LEU A 308 -7.05 15.74 3.93
C LEU A 308 -8.42 16.37 3.64
N VAL A 309 -9.29 16.42 4.63
CA VAL A 309 -10.69 16.87 4.51
C VAL A 309 -11.00 18.09 5.39
N THR A 310 -10.33 18.23 6.54
CA THR A 310 -10.69 19.23 7.58
C THR A 310 -9.94 20.55 7.44
N GLU A 311 -9.02 20.67 6.52
CA GLU A 311 -8.29 21.89 6.13
C GLU A 311 -8.47 22.09 4.60
#